data_84d9933be85755c09b21ea2bdf014560
#
_entry.id   84d9933be85755c09b21ea2bdf014560
#
_cell.length_a   1.000
_cell.length_b   1.000
_cell.length_c   1.000
_cell.angle_alpha   90.00
_cell.angle_beta   90.00
_cell.angle_gamma   90.00
#
_symmetry.space_group_name_H-M   'P 1'
#
loop_
_entity.id
_entity.type
_entity.pdbx_description
1 polymer ?
#
loop_
_entity_poly.entity_id
_entity_poly.type
_entity_poly.pdbx_seq_one_letter_code
_entity_poly.pdbx_strand_id
1 'polypeptide(L)'
;DITALGSPGVLSLVVAVATVFLLLARKHRNAIFMLVTSLGGVVITALLKFTFDRPRPELALQHVYADTASFPSAHAMLSIVVYLAFGLLATHAVTERALKCYVLGVAVLLGILVGFSRIYLGMHWPSDVLAGWSAGISWVLACWIVLRLGDPDKGD
;
A
#
# COMPACT_ATOMS: atom_id res chain seq x y z
N ASP A 1 -8.30 -5.30 15.49
CA ASP A 1 -9.17 -4.71 14.49
C ASP A 1 -8.42 -4.62 13.14
N ILE A 2 -8.91 -5.35 12.12
CA ILE A 2 -8.23 -5.47 10.81
C ILE A 2 -8.02 -4.11 10.14
N THR A 3 -8.99 -3.19 10.28
CA THR A 3 -8.88 -1.85 9.68
C THR A 3 -7.70 -1.05 10.24
N ALA A 4 -7.28 -1.32 11.48
CA ALA A 4 -6.13 -0.65 12.10
C ALA A 4 -4.81 -0.93 11.36
N LEU A 5 -4.68 -2.10 10.72
CA LEU A 5 -3.51 -2.43 9.88
C LEU A 5 -3.36 -1.49 8.68
N GLY A 6 -4.44 -0.86 8.23
CA GLY A 6 -4.42 0.15 7.17
C GLY A 6 -4.37 1.59 7.69
N SER A 7 -4.27 1.81 8.99
CA SER A 7 -4.23 3.15 9.56
C SER A 7 -2.90 3.86 9.24
N PRO A 8 -2.92 5.20 9.12
CA PRO A 8 -1.70 5.97 8.85
C PRO A 8 -0.58 5.70 9.87
N GLY A 9 -0.94 5.53 11.16
CA GLY A 9 0.04 5.26 12.23
C GLY A 9 0.75 3.91 12.03
N VAL A 10 0.00 2.83 11.79
CA VAL A 10 0.57 1.49 11.58
C VAL A 10 1.40 1.45 10.29
N LEU A 11 0.86 1.98 9.19
CA LEU A 11 1.59 1.99 7.92
C LEU A 11 2.86 2.83 7.99
N SER A 12 2.83 3.99 8.66
CA SER A 12 4.03 4.81 8.86
C SER A 12 5.07 4.09 9.70
N LEU A 13 4.66 3.37 10.74
CA LEU A 13 5.57 2.56 11.56
C LEU A 13 6.23 1.46 10.73
N VAL A 14 5.45 0.72 9.93
CA VAL A 14 5.97 -0.33 9.04
C VAL A 14 6.99 0.25 8.05
N VAL A 15 6.66 1.38 7.40
CA VAL A 15 7.57 2.06 6.46
C VAL A 15 8.84 2.51 7.15
N ALA A 16 8.73 3.13 8.33
CA ALA A 16 9.88 3.62 9.08
C ALA A 16 10.82 2.47 9.50
N VAL A 17 10.27 1.41 10.09
CA VAL A 17 11.04 0.24 10.53
C VAL A 17 11.71 -0.45 9.34
N ALA A 18 10.98 -0.68 8.25
CA ALA A 18 11.54 -1.28 7.04
C ALA A 18 12.65 -0.42 6.43
N THR A 19 12.44 0.90 6.35
CA THR A 19 13.42 1.84 5.79
C THR A 19 14.69 1.87 6.62
N VAL A 20 14.56 2.00 7.96
CA VAL A 20 15.73 2.00 8.87
C VAL A 20 16.49 0.68 8.75
N PHE A 21 15.80 -0.46 8.75
CA PHE A 21 16.43 -1.77 8.57
C PHE A 21 17.21 -1.84 7.25
N LEU A 22 16.63 -1.38 6.15
CA LEU A 22 17.27 -1.39 4.84
C LEU A 22 18.49 -0.47 4.78
N LEU A 23 18.45 0.69 5.45
CA LEU A 23 19.58 1.60 5.56
C LEU A 23 20.73 0.99 6.38
N LEU A 24 20.42 0.38 7.52
CA LEU A 24 21.40 -0.33 8.35
C LEU A 24 22.00 -1.52 7.61
N ALA A 25 21.22 -2.23 6.81
CA ALA A 25 21.67 -3.30 5.93
C ALA A 25 22.43 -2.79 4.67
N ARG A 26 22.67 -1.48 4.55
CA ARG A 26 23.29 -0.82 3.39
C ARG A 26 22.59 -1.03 2.05
N LYS A 27 21.29 -1.37 2.08
CA LYS A 27 20.45 -1.55 0.89
C LYS A 27 19.74 -0.23 0.52
N HIS A 28 20.52 0.80 0.22
CA HIS A 28 19.99 2.17 0.01
C HIS A 28 18.93 2.26 -1.10
N ARG A 29 19.12 1.54 -2.22
CA ARG A 29 18.15 1.52 -3.32
C ARG A 29 16.79 0.97 -2.89
N ASN A 30 16.78 -0.09 -2.08
CA ASN A 30 15.57 -0.68 -1.55
C ASN A 30 14.90 0.25 -0.53
N ALA A 31 15.69 0.98 0.27
CA ALA A 31 15.17 2.01 1.18
C ALA A 31 14.51 3.16 0.40
N ILE A 32 15.13 3.65 -0.66
CA ILE A 32 14.56 4.68 -1.55
C ILE A 32 13.28 4.16 -2.19
N PHE A 33 13.26 2.93 -2.70
CA PHE A 33 12.05 2.32 -3.25
C PHE A 33 10.91 2.31 -2.23
N MET A 34 11.15 1.87 -1.00
CA MET A 34 10.14 1.84 0.07
C MET A 34 9.58 3.23 0.35
N LEU A 35 10.45 4.25 0.46
CA LEU A 35 10.04 5.64 0.72
C LEU A 35 9.28 6.24 -0.47
N VAL A 36 9.82 6.15 -1.68
CA VAL A 36 9.21 6.73 -2.90
C VAL A 36 7.86 6.09 -3.15
N THR A 37 7.75 4.77 -3.02
CA THR A 37 6.51 4.06 -3.25
C THR A 37 5.46 4.46 -2.21
N SER A 38 5.82 4.53 -0.94
CA SER A 38 4.89 4.88 0.14
C SER A 38 4.46 6.36 0.08
N LEU A 39 5.39 7.29 -0.05
CA LEU A 39 5.10 8.72 -0.12
C LEU A 39 4.34 9.08 -1.41
N GLY A 40 4.73 8.49 -2.54
CA GLY A 40 4.01 8.67 -3.80
C GLY A 40 2.57 8.14 -3.73
N GLY A 41 2.35 7.01 -3.04
CA GLY A 41 1.01 6.50 -2.75
C GLY A 41 0.15 7.50 -1.97
N VAL A 42 0.73 8.16 -0.96
CA VAL A 42 0.03 9.23 -0.21
C VAL A 42 -0.33 10.40 -1.12
N VAL A 43 0.61 10.88 -1.94
CA VAL A 43 0.39 11.99 -2.87
C VAL A 43 -0.71 11.64 -3.88
N ILE A 44 -0.63 10.47 -4.52
CA ILE A 44 -1.63 10.02 -5.50
C ILE A 44 -3.01 9.91 -4.82
N THR A 45 -3.09 9.36 -3.61
CA THR A 45 -4.36 9.27 -2.87
C THR A 45 -4.95 10.66 -2.63
N ALA A 46 -4.13 11.63 -2.22
CA ALA A 46 -4.57 13.00 -1.95
C ALA A 46 -5.06 13.69 -3.24
N LEU A 47 -4.34 13.56 -4.34
CA LEU A 47 -4.71 14.12 -5.64
C LEU A 47 -6.04 13.54 -6.14
N LEU A 48 -6.22 12.21 -6.08
CA LEU A 48 -7.46 11.57 -6.49
C LEU A 48 -8.64 12.00 -5.61
N LYS A 49 -8.46 12.13 -4.30
CA LYS A 49 -9.52 12.63 -3.40
C LYS A 49 -9.94 14.04 -3.74
N PHE A 50 -8.98 14.92 -4.00
CA PHE A 50 -9.24 16.30 -4.39
C PHE A 50 -9.99 16.40 -5.73
N THR A 51 -9.68 15.48 -6.68
CA THR A 51 -10.28 15.50 -8.02
C THR A 51 -11.73 15.01 -8.04
N PHE A 52 -12.05 13.97 -7.25
CA PHE A 52 -13.34 13.28 -7.37
C PHE A 52 -14.39 13.68 -6.34
N ASP A 53 -14.00 14.28 -5.23
CA ASP A 53 -14.86 14.81 -4.13
C ASP A 53 -16.17 14.02 -3.89
N ARG A 54 -16.09 12.70 -3.87
CA ARG A 54 -17.25 11.80 -3.77
C ARG A 54 -17.77 11.71 -2.35
N PRO A 55 -19.12 11.81 -2.12
CA PRO A 55 -19.69 11.61 -0.79
C PRO A 55 -19.56 10.15 -0.32
N ARG A 56 -19.51 9.97 1.00
CA ARG A 56 -19.48 8.65 1.64
C ARG A 56 -20.86 8.00 1.68
N PRO A 57 -20.95 6.67 1.89
CA PRO A 57 -22.23 6.01 2.18
C PRO A 57 -22.87 6.58 3.45
N GLU A 58 -24.19 6.75 3.44
CA GLU A 58 -24.97 7.23 4.60
C GLU A 58 -24.93 6.26 5.80
N LEU A 59 -24.60 4.98 5.55
CA LEU A 59 -24.49 3.92 6.55
C LEU A 59 -23.22 3.96 7.40
N ALA A 60 -22.34 4.94 7.18
CA ALA A 60 -21.15 5.09 8.02
C ALA A 60 -21.59 5.19 9.48
N LEU A 61 -21.16 4.23 10.31
CA LEU A 61 -21.41 4.24 11.75
C LEU A 61 -21.07 5.64 12.27
N GLN A 62 -22.08 6.37 12.76
CA GLN A 62 -22.13 7.82 12.98
C GLN A 62 -21.08 8.40 13.94
N HIS A 63 -20.10 7.61 14.36
CA HIS A 63 -19.08 8.02 15.33
C HIS A 63 -17.71 8.34 14.75
N VAL A 64 -17.51 8.24 13.42
CA VAL A 64 -16.25 8.60 12.77
C VAL A 64 -16.52 9.67 11.73
N TYR A 65 -16.51 10.92 12.13
CA TYR A 65 -16.48 12.06 11.22
C TYR A 65 -15.22 11.98 10.38
N ALA A 66 -15.36 11.61 9.12
CA ALA A 66 -14.27 11.68 8.17
C ALA A 66 -14.56 12.82 7.20
N ASP A 67 -13.95 13.97 7.45
CA ASP A 67 -14.12 15.22 6.68
C ASP A 67 -13.51 15.13 5.26
N THR A 68 -13.12 13.94 4.80
CA THR A 68 -12.48 13.75 3.49
C THR A 68 -13.35 12.99 2.51
N ALA A 69 -13.19 13.27 1.21
CA ALA A 69 -13.85 12.57 0.11
C ALA A 69 -13.74 11.05 0.24
N SER A 70 -14.80 10.33 -0.23
CA SER A 70 -14.84 8.87 -0.15
C SER A 70 -13.88 8.21 -1.12
N PHE A 71 -13.75 8.74 -2.35
CA PHE A 71 -13.00 8.12 -3.44
C PHE A 71 -11.58 8.71 -3.57
N PRO A 72 -10.56 7.87 -3.78
CA PRO A 72 -10.53 6.44 -3.48
C PRO A 72 -10.38 6.17 -1.99
N SER A 73 -10.52 4.90 -1.56
CA SER A 73 -10.26 4.50 -0.19
C SER A 73 -8.76 4.57 0.14
N ALA A 74 -8.36 5.52 0.97
CA ALA A 74 -6.97 5.70 1.38
C ALA A 74 -6.44 4.46 2.13
N HIS A 75 -7.24 3.84 3.03
CA HIS A 75 -6.85 2.62 3.72
C HIS A 75 -6.59 1.46 2.75
N ALA A 76 -7.47 1.26 1.76
CA ALA A 76 -7.30 0.21 0.76
C ALA A 76 -6.08 0.46 -0.12
N MET A 77 -5.89 1.70 -0.59
CA MET A 77 -4.78 2.05 -1.47
C MET A 77 -3.44 1.97 -0.73
N LEU A 78 -3.31 2.62 0.43
CA LEU A 78 -2.03 2.71 1.13
C LEU A 78 -1.61 1.37 1.75
N SER A 79 -2.55 0.55 2.23
CA SER A 79 -2.21 -0.79 2.72
C SER A 79 -1.67 -1.68 1.60
N ILE A 80 -2.31 -1.69 0.42
CA ILE A 80 -1.78 -2.46 -0.71
C ILE A 80 -0.41 -1.92 -1.15
N VAL A 81 -0.22 -0.60 -1.19
CA VAL A 81 1.07 0.01 -1.53
C VAL A 81 2.17 -0.44 -0.57
N VAL A 82 1.96 -0.29 0.74
CA VAL A 82 3.00 -0.58 1.74
C VAL A 82 3.29 -2.07 1.84
N TYR A 83 2.23 -2.90 1.97
CA TYR A 83 2.43 -4.35 2.13
C TYR A 83 2.98 -5.01 0.87
N LEU A 84 2.53 -4.61 -0.33
CA LEU A 84 3.06 -5.16 -1.57
C LEU A 84 4.50 -4.72 -1.82
N ALA A 85 4.84 -3.45 -1.55
CA ALA A 85 6.22 -2.97 -1.65
C ALA A 85 7.14 -3.74 -0.70
N PHE A 86 6.72 -3.93 0.57
CA PHE A 86 7.45 -4.74 1.53
C PHE A 86 7.58 -6.20 1.07
N GLY A 87 6.49 -6.81 0.60
CA GLY A 87 6.48 -8.17 0.08
C GLY A 87 7.44 -8.37 -1.09
N LEU A 88 7.45 -7.45 -2.06
CA LEU A 88 8.39 -7.47 -3.19
C LEU A 88 9.85 -7.40 -2.73
N LEU A 89 10.17 -6.53 -1.76
CA LEU A 89 11.52 -6.46 -1.20
C LEU A 89 11.88 -7.74 -0.43
N ALA A 90 10.96 -8.32 0.31
CA ALA A 90 11.19 -9.55 1.06
C ALA A 90 11.44 -10.76 0.14
N THR A 91 10.92 -10.77 -1.09
CA THR A 91 11.22 -11.85 -2.07
C THR A 91 12.69 -11.93 -2.45
N HIS A 92 13.50 -10.87 -2.24
CA HIS A 92 14.93 -10.90 -2.46
C HIS A 92 15.71 -11.63 -1.35
N ALA A 93 15.08 -11.81 -0.18
CA ALA A 93 15.70 -12.51 0.94
C ALA A 93 15.46 -14.02 0.90
N VAL A 94 14.64 -14.51 -0.03
CA VAL A 94 14.30 -15.93 -0.16
C VAL A 94 14.57 -16.42 -1.59
N THR A 95 15.03 -17.66 -1.70
CA THR A 95 15.38 -18.28 -3.00
C THR A 95 14.21 -19.11 -3.55
N GLU A 96 13.53 -19.85 -2.69
CA GLU A 96 12.48 -20.77 -3.06
C GLU A 96 11.24 -20.05 -3.61
N ARG A 97 10.79 -20.51 -4.77
CA ARG A 97 9.60 -19.94 -5.45
C ARG A 97 8.35 -19.99 -4.58
N ALA A 98 8.16 -21.08 -3.83
CA ALA A 98 7.01 -21.24 -2.95
C ALA A 98 6.98 -20.17 -1.85
N LEU A 99 8.13 -19.87 -1.23
CA LEU A 99 8.25 -18.82 -0.22
C LEU A 99 8.01 -17.43 -0.81
N LYS A 100 8.49 -17.15 -2.04
CA LYS A 100 8.20 -15.89 -2.73
C LYS A 100 6.70 -15.71 -2.95
N CYS A 101 6.03 -16.76 -3.45
CA CYS A 101 4.58 -16.73 -3.65
C CYS A 101 3.82 -16.56 -2.31
N TYR A 102 4.27 -17.24 -1.24
CA TYR A 102 3.68 -17.10 0.09
C TYR A 102 3.77 -15.67 0.61
N VAL A 103 4.97 -15.07 0.59
CA VAL A 103 5.18 -13.69 1.09
C VAL A 103 4.34 -12.68 0.31
N LEU A 104 4.30 -12.79 -1.03
CA LEU A 104 3.47 -11.93 -1.86
C LEU A 104 1.98 -12.18 -1.62
N GLY A 105 1.57 -13.43 -1.46
CA GLY A 105 0.20 -13.79 -1.13
C GLY A 105 -0.26 -13.20 0.19
N VAL A 106 0.57 -13.24 1.24
CA VAL A 106 0.30 -12.62 2.53
C VAL A 106 0.19 -11.09 2.40
N ALA A 107 1.11 -10.46 1.66
CA ALA A 107 1.08 -9.01 1.44
C ALA A 107 -0.21 -8.56 0.75
N VAL A 108 -0.61 -9.25 -0.31
CA VAL A 108 -1.86 -8.97 -1.04
C VAL A 108 -3.07 -9.25 -0.14
N LEU A 109 -3.09 -10.36 0.59
CA LEU A 109 -4.17 -10.72 1.51
C LEU A 109 -4.40 -9.63 2.57
N LEU A 110 -3.34 -9.10 3.17
CA LEU A 110 -3.44 -8.00 4.15
C LEU A 110 -4.10 -6.76 3.53
N GLY A 111 -3.66 -6.34 2.34
CA GLY A 111 -4.26 -5.22 1.63
C GLY A 111 -5.74 -5.45 1.29
N ILE A 112 -6.10 -6.67 0.87
CA ILE A 112 -7.47 -7.06 0.58
C ILE A 112 -8.33 -7.03 1.85
N LEU A 113 -7.87 -7.61 2.95
CA LEU A 113 -8.59 -7.64 4.23
C LEU A 113 -8.84 -6.24 4.77
N VAL A 114 -7.85 -5.34 4.69
CA VAL A 114 -8.03 -3.93 5.06
C VAL A 114 -9.11 -3.28 4.19
N GLY A 115 -9.06 -3.44 2.86
CA GLY A 115 -10.07 -2.87 1.97
C GLY A 115 -11.48 -3.39 2.26
N PHE A 116 -11.65 -4.70 2.43
CA PHE A 116 -12.94 -5.28 2.81
C PHE A 116 -13.45 -4.76 4.15
N SER A 117 -12.56 -4.56 5.14
CA SER A 117 -12.97 -3.97 6.43
C SER A 117 -13.59 -2.58 6.27
N ARG A 118 -13.16 -1.79 5.26
CA ARG A 118 -13.72 -0.45 4.99
C ARG A 118 -15.12 -0.51 4.40
N ILE A 119 -15.40 -1.52 3.57
CA ILE A 119 -16.75 -1.79 3.06
C ILE A 119 -17.65 -2.27 4.20
N TYR A 120 -17.18 -3.23 5.00
CA TYR A 120 -17.92 -3.79 6.12
C TYR A 120 -18.33 -2.73 7.15
N LEU A 121 -17.44 -1.76 7.42
CA LEU A 121 -17.73 -0.63 8.31
C LEU A 121 -18.61 0.47 7.68
N GLY A 122 -19.06 0.31 6.44
CA GLY A 122 -19.87 1.31 5.73
C GLY A 122 -19.13 2.62 5.42
N MET A 123 -17.81 2.65 5.54
CA MET A 123 -16.98 3.87 5.39
C MET A 123 -16.69 4.22 3.94
N HIS A 124 -16.77 3.24 3.05
CA HIS A 124 -16.43 3.37 1.63
C HIS A 124 -17.34 2.51 0.75
N TRP A 125 -17.59 2.98 -0.46
CA TRP A 125 -18.23 2.19 -1.50
C TRP A 125 -17.28 1.09 -1.98
N PRO A 126 -17.79 -0.08 -2.44
CA PRO A 126 -16.93 -1.12 -3.04
C PRO A 126 -16.03 -0.60 -4.17
N SER A 127 -16.56 0.33 -4.99
CA SER A 127 -15.80 0.97 -6.07
C SER A 127 -14.65 1.84 -5.59
N ASP A 128 -14.75 2.47 -4.39
CA ASP A 128 -13.67 3.26 -3.81
C ASP A 128 -12.49 2.36 -3.40
N VAL A 129 -12.81 1.16 -2.90
CA VAL A 129 -11.84 0.15 -2.49
C VAL A 129 -11.16 -0.47 -3.70
N LEU A 130 -11.94 -0.87 -4.72
CA LEU A 130 -11.41 -1.40 -5.98
C LEU A 130 -10.48 -0.40 -6.67
N ALA A 131 -10.89 0.86 -6.75
CA ALA A 131 -10.05 1.93 -7.31
C ALA A 131 -8.75 2.12 -6.49
N GLY A 132 -8.84 2.08 -5.16
CA GLY A 132 -7.68 2.16 -4.28
C GLY A 132 -6.70 1.02 -4.53
N TRP A 133 -7.17 -0.23 -4.59
CA TRP A 133 -6.31 -1.38 -4.91
C TRP A 133 -5.69 -1.27 -6.30
N SER A 134 -6.48 -0.94 -7.32
CA SER A 134 -5.98 -0.83 -8.69
C SER A 134 -4.91 0.25 -8.83
N ALA A 135 -5.15 1.44 -8.28
CA ALA A 135 -4.19 2.54 -8.30
C ALA A 135 -2.93 2.19 -7.48
N GLY A 136 -3.11 1.59 -6.31
CA GLY A 136 -1.99 1.17 -5.45
C GLY A 136 -1.10 0.12 -6.11
N ILE A 137 -1.69 -0.95 -6.67
CA ILE A 137 -0.95 -1.99 -7.39
C ILE A 137 -0.20 -1.40 -8.58
N SER A 138 -0.87 -0.60 -9.41
CA SER A 138 -0.27 0.03 -10.59
C SER A 138 0.93 0.90 -10.21
N TRP A 139 0.80 1.69 -9.13
CA TRP A 139 1.88 2.53 -8.63
C TRP A 139 3.07 1.72 -8.13
N VAL A 140 2.83 0.69 -7.32
CA VAL A 140 3.91 -0.19 -6.81
C VAL A 140 4.64 -0.87 -7.94
N LEU A 141 3.92 -1.41 -8.92
CA LEU A 141 4.53 -2.09 -10.07
C LEU A 141 5.35 -1.12 -10.92
N ALA A 142 4.86 0.11 -11.16
CA ALA A 142 5.63 1.13 -11.86
C ALA A 142 6.95 1.44 -11.14
N CYS A 143 6.90 1.69 -9.82
CA CYS A 143 8.11 1.91 -9.03
C CYS A 143 9.05 0.69 -9.03
N TRP A 144 8.50 -0.53 -8.97
CA TRP A 144 9.28 -1.75 -9.02
C TRP A 144 10.02 -1.95 -10.34
N ILE A 145 9.34 -1.69 -11.46
CA ILE A 145 9.95 -1.74 -12.80
C ILE A 145 11.11 -0.76 -12.89
N VAL A 146 10.92 0.49 -12.42
CA VAL A 146 11.98 1.50 -12.41
C VAL A 146 13.17 1.05 -11.56
N LEU A 147 12.91 0.48 -10.37
CA LEU A 147 13.97 -0.07 -9.52
C LEU A 147 14.76 -1.16 -10.24
N ARG A 148 14.07 -2.05 -10.96
CA ARG A 148 14.69 -3.17 -11.70
C ARG A 148 15.47 -2.73 -12.93
N LEU A 149 14.95 -1.76 -13.67
CA LEU A 149 15.63 -1.23 -14.86
C LEU A 149 16.94 -0.49 -14.49
N GLY A 150 16.97 0.15 -13.32
CA GLY A 150 18.16 0.80 -12.81
C GLY A 150 19.16 -0.14 -12.11
N ASP A 151 19.01 -1.47 -12.20
CA ASP A 151 19.93 -2.44 -11.59
C ASP A 151 21.04 -2.81 -12.58
N PRO A 152 22.31 -2.37 -12.36
CA PRO A 152 23.42 -2.65 -13.27
C PRO A 152 23.84 -4.13 -13.27
N ASP A 153 23.39 -4.93 -12.27
CA ASP A 153 23.77 -6.34 -12.08
C ASP A 153 22.87 -7.35 -12.83
N LYS A 154 22.07 -6.90 -13.80
CA LYS A 154 21.27 -7.76 -14.66
C LYS A 154 21.96 -8.18 -15.95
N GLY A 155 23.25 -8.44 -15.87
CA GLY A 155 24.00 -9.01 -16.98
C GLY A 155 24.68 -10.30 -16.52
N ASP A 156 23.87 -11.35 -16.24
CA ASP A 156 24.27 -12.77 -16.45
C ASP A 156 23.15 -13.68 -15.91
#